data_f5f94e510256ed90f39e24f5565d01bd
#
_entry.id   f5f94e510256ed90f39e24f5565d01bd
#
_cell.length_a   1.000
_cell.length_b   1.000
_cell.length_c   1.000
_cell.angle_alpha   90.00
_cell.angle_beta   90.00
_cell.angle_gamma   90.00
#
_symmetry.space_group_name_H-M   'P 1'
#
loop_
_entity.id
_entity.type
_entity.pdbx_description
1 polymer ?
#
loop_
_entity_poly.entity_id
_entity_poly.type
_entity_poly.pdbx_seq_one_letter_code
_entity_poly.pdbx_strand_id
1 'polypeptide(L)'
;MRKILIVDDEINIGILLSKFLTRNSFSVSTATSGVSAMEYLSKEYYDLVLCDYRLEDTDGKEMLIKIKEKYPRTGVIIITGYSDIKLAVELIKLGAYDYITKPLYPDEILNTINKSIETQMALNADPLPEVSETPKQRFQRQIYSQTDNFVAGQSSASKHLLKQIQLVAPTSYSVILTGESGTGKESVAKAIHLNSPRRDNPFVAMDCGSLTKELAGSEFFGHEKGSFTGALYTKIGHFEMANGGTLFLDEVGNLSYDIQAALLRTVQERKIKRIGSTKEIDLDVRIIVATNENLANAIQKGKFREDLYHRFNEFSIDLPPLSQRGRDILIFANTFLEVANQELSRNVLGFSQEVEDCFLTYNWPGNVRELKNVIRRATLLTESQEIQLKALPLEISTYAKANAIETTMSRTERPRDLKNAALEAEYEAILKVLREVNFNKTKAAKILNIDRKTLYNKMRAINLDK
;
A
#
# COMPACT_ATOMS: atom_id res chain seq x y z
N MET A 1 16.58 26.24 -10.73
CA MET A 1 15.16 26.44 -10.43
C MET A 1 14.37 25.74 -11.52
N ARG A 2 13.37 24.91 -11.20
CA ARG A 2 12.62 24.13 -12.19
C ARG A 2 11.62 25.00 -12.91
N LYS A 3 11.50 24.84 -14.22
CA LYS A 3 10.62 25.67 -15.06
C LYS A 3 9.32 24.94 -15.35
N ILE A 4 8.20 25.55 -14.99
CA ILE A 4 6.84 25.02 -15.21
C ILE A 4 6.09 26.01 -16.12
N LEU A 5 5.45 25.49 -17.16
CA LEU A 5 4.53 26.24 -18.00
C LEU A 5 3.10 25.86 -17.62
N ILE A 6 2.28 26.84 -17.28
CA ILE A 6 0.83 26.67 -17.06
C ILE A 6 0.11 27.12 -18.31
N VAL A 7 -0.81 26.29 -18.80
CA VAL A 7 -1.65 26.56 -19.96
C VAL A 7 -3.12 26.43 -19.54
N ASP A 8 -3.81 27.55 -19.38
CA ASP A 8 -5.19 27.63 -18.93
C ASP A 8 -5.83 28.90 -19.50
N ASP A 9 -6.97 28.82 -20.15
CA ASP A 9 -7.69 29.97 -20.72
C ASP A 9 -8.31 30.86 -19.62
N GLU A 10 -8.52 30.33 -18.41
CA GLU A 10 -8.94 31.08 -17.26
C GLU A 10 -7.76 31.84 -16.61
N ILE A 11 -7.58 33.11 -16.93
CA ILE A 11 -6.48 33.95 -16.42
C ILE A 11 -6.35 33.89 -14.90
N ASN A 12 -7.49 33.85 -14.17
CA ASN A 12 -7.51 33.82 -12.70
C ASN A 12 -6.89 32.52 -12.14
N ILE A 13 -7.14 31.39 -12.76
CA ILE A 13 -6.55 30.10 -12.39
C ILE A 13 -5.05 30.12 -12.66
N GLY A 14 -4.62 30.59 -13.82
CA GLY A 14 -3.22 30.75 -14.17
C GLY A 14 -2.45 31.63 -13.18
N ILE A 15 -3.02 32.77 -12.75
CA ILE A 15 -2.41 33.66 -11.74
C ILE A 15 -2.32 32.97 -10.37
N LEU A 16 -3.37 32.28 -9.94
CA LEU A 16 -3.42 31.60 -8.65
C LEU A 16 -2.37 30.48 -8.58
N LEU A 17 -2.33 29.63 -9.57
CA LEU A 17 -1.35 28.54 -9.69
C LEU A 17 0.08 29.07 -9.80
N SER A 18 0.29 30.14 -10.58
CA SER A 18 1.61 30.78 -10.73
C SER A 18 2.12 31.30 -9.39
N LYS A 19 1.31 32.03 -8.62
CA LYS A 19 1.68 32.51 -7.29
C LYS A 19 1.97 31.38 -6.32
N PHE A 20 1.15 30.33 -6.36
CA PHE A 20 1.31 29.17 -5.49
C PHE A 20 2.62 28.42 -5.79
N LEU A 21 2.89 28.11 -7.05
CA LEU A 21 4.09 27.39 -7.45
C LEU A 21 5.37 28.21 -7.30
N THR A 22 5.32 29.53 -7.52
CA THR A 22 6.46 30.42 -7.28
C THR A 22 6.84 30.46 -5.80
N ARG A 23 5.86 30.44 -4.87
CA ARG A 23 6.12 30.30 -3.42
C ARG A 23 6.80 28.98 -3.05
N ASN A 24 6.59 27.95 -3.86
CA ASN A 24 7.19 26.64 -3.67
C ASN A 24 8.48 26.43 -4.50
N SER A 25 9.18 27.54 -4.83
CA SER A 25 10.51 27.55 -5.47
C SER A 25 10.54 27.05 -6.93
N PHE A 26 9.43 27.12 -7.66
CA PHE A 26 9.37 26.87 -9.10
C PHE A 26 9.48 28.19 -9.89
N SER A 27 10.07 28.14 -11.10
CA SER A 27 10.00 29.22 -12.09
C SER A 27 8.80 28.98 -13.00
N VAL A 28 7.84 29.88 -13.01
CA VAL A 28 6.56 29.65 -13.67
C VAL A 28 6.30 30.66 -14.76
N SER A 29 5.90 30.16 -15.94
CA SER A 29 5.33 30.97 -17.03
C SER A 29 3.87 30.57 -17.25
N THR A 30 3.05 31.49 -17.72
CA THR A 30 1.63 31.25 -17.99
C THR A 30 1.31 31.56 -19.45
N ALA A 31 0.54 30.69 -20.09
CA ALA A 31 -0.01 30.83 -21.42
C ALA A 31 -1.55 30.67 -21.37
N THR A 32 -2.27 31.48 -22.11
CA THR A 32 -3.77 31.44 -22.13
C THR A 32 -4.34 30.68 -23.33
N SER A 33 -3.48 30.13 -24.19
CA SER A 33 -3.89 29.36 -25.38
C SER A 33 -2.83 28.34 -25.76
N GLY A 34 -3.22 27.31 -26.53
CA GLY A 34 -2.31 26.31 -27.05
C GLY A 34 -1.25 26.92 -27.99
N VAL A 35 -1.63 27.92 -28.79
CA VAL A 35 -0.68 28.64 -29.68
C VAL A 35 0.38 29.35 -28.86
N SER A 36 0.00 30.12 -27.83
CA SER A 36 0.95 30.82 -26.96
C SER A 36 1.83 29.86 -26.18
N ALA A 37 1.30 28.73 -25.75
CA ALA A 37 2.06 27.69 -25.06
C ALA A 37 3.17 27.10 -25.96
N MET A 38 2.87 26.83 -27.24
CA MET A 38 3.86 26.34 -28.19
C MET A 38 4.94 27.39 -28.51
N GLU A 39 4.61 28.69 -28.49
CA GLU A 39 5.60 29.75 -28.59
C GLU A 39 6.57 29.78 -27.41
N TYR A 40 6.05 29.64 -26.16
CA TYR A 40 6.89 29.53 -24.97
C TYR A 40 7.83 28.32 -25.04
N LEU A 41 7.30 27.14 -25.40
CA LEU A 41 8.08 25.91 -25.57
C LEU A 41 9.14 25.99 -26.68
N SER A 42 8.93 26.84 -27.70
CA SER A 42 9.93 27.08 -28.76
C SER A 42 11.09 27.99 -28.34
N LYS A 43 10.87 28.85 -27.35
CA LYS A 43 11.85 29.83 -26.86
C LYS A 43 12.71 29.31 -25.72
N GLU A 44 12.12 28.49 -24.85
CA GLU A 44 12.77 28.01 -23.64
C GLU A 44 12.38 26.57 -23.32
N TYR A 45 13.26 25.86 -22.60
CA TYR A 45 12.98 24.52 -22.09
C TYR A 45 12.16 24.59 -20.82
N TYR A 46 11.12 23.77 -20.72
CA TYR A 46 10.31 23.59 -19.52
C TYR A 46 10.41 22.14 -19.05
N ASP A 47 10.59 21.96 -17.75
CA ASP A 47 10.61 20.63 -17.11
C ASP A 47 9.22 20.00 -17.12
N LEU A 48 8.16 20.82 -16.97
CA LEU A 48 6.78 20.37 -16.84
C LEU A 48 5.81 21.38 -17.47
N VAL A 49 4.77 20.88 -18.10
CA VAL A 49 3.60 21.64 -18.54
C VAL A 49 2.37 21.20 -17.76
N LEU A 50 1.67 22.13 -17.12
CA LEU A 50 0.34 21.96 -16.56
C LEU A 50 -0.65 22.50 -17.58
N CYS A 51 -1.45 21.66 -18.22
CA CYS A 51 -2.33 22.05 -19.31
C CYS A 51 -3.78 21.79 -18.94
N ASP A 52 -4.66 22.80 -19.03
CA ASP A 52 -6.08 22.56 -18.93
C ASP A 52 -6.54 21.71 -20.13
N TYR A 53 -7.47 20.82 -19.86
CA TYR A 53 -8.06 19.96 -20.90
C TYR A 53 -8.90 20.76 -21.92
N ARG A 54 -9.57 21.81 -21.47
CA ARG A 54 -10.33 22.72 -22.34
C ARG A 54 -9.56 24.02 -22.52
N LEU A 55 -9.20 24.31 -23.75
CA LEU A 55 -8.62 25.59 -24.18
C LEU A 55 -9.50 26.16 -25.28
N GLU A 56 -9.53 27.49 -25.44
CA GLU A 56 -10.35 28.14 -26.46
C GLU A 56 -9.96 27.75 -27.90
N ASP A 57 -8.68 27.47 -28.15
CA ASP A 57 -8.09 27.23 -29.48
C ASP A 57 -7.79 25.74 -29.77
N THR A 58 -7.75 24.87 -28.76
CA THR A 58 -7.42 23.46 -28.88
C THR A 58 -7.88 22.68 -27.65
N ASP A 59 -7.82 21.36 -27.67
CA ASP A 59 -8.02 20.55 -26.46
C ASP A 59 -6.71 20.05 -25.85
N GLY A 60 -6.73 19.70 -24.57
CA GLY A 60 -5.57 19.22 -23.82
C GLY A 60 -4.97 17.93 -24.41
N LYS A 61 -5.76 17.09 -25.08
CA LYS A 61 -5.31 15.87 -25.74
C LYS A 61 -4.47 16.20 -26.97
N GLU A 62 -4.96 17.09 -27.82
CA GLU A 62 -4.24 17.52 -29.02
C GLU A 62 -2.95 18.25 -28.63
N MET A 63 -3.02 19.06 -27.57
CA MET A 63 -1.87 19.78 -27.03
C MET A 63 -0.81 18.80 -26.47
N LEU A 64 -1.22 17.76 -25.75
CA LEU A 64 -0.35 16.70 -25.25
C LEU A 64 0.39 16.01 -26.39
N ILE A 65 -0.29 15.61 -27.46
CA ILE A 65 0.31 14.97 -28.64
C ILE A 65 1.37 15.90 -29.26
N LYS A 66 1.01 17.15 -29.52
CA LYS A 66 1.94 18.16 -30.09
C LYS A 66 3.18 18.38 -29.23
N ILE A 67 3.02 18.42 -27.90
CA ILE A 67 4.15 18.60 -26.98
C ILE A 67 5.03 17.35 -27.00
N LYS A 68 4.46 16.15 -26.95
CA LYS A 68 5.23 14.90 -26.91
C LYS A 68 5.96 14.62 -28.23
N GLU A 69 5.41 15.02 -29.37
CA GLU A 69 6.08 14.90 -30.67
C GLU A 69 7.29 15.84 -30.79
N LYS A 70 7.16 17.09 -30.34
CA LYS A 70 8.22 18.10 -30.51
C LYS A 70 9.18 18.20 -29.31
N TYR A 71 8.68 17.94 -28.11
CA TYR A 71 9.40 18.09 -26.84
C TYR A 71 9.23 16.84 -25.97
N PRO A 72 9.74 15.66 -26.38
CA PRO A 72 9.49 14.38 -25.69
C PRO A 72 10.01 14.34 -24.25
N ARG A 73 10.99 15.20 -23.93
CA ARG A 73 11.57 15.31 -22.59
C ARG A 73 10.77 16.19 -21.63
N THR A 74 9.77 16.93 -22.09
CA THR A 74 8.93 17.79 -21.25
C THR A 74 7.80 16.94 -20.64
N GLY A 75 7.65 16.98 -19.31
CA GLY A 75 6.51 16.37 -18.62
C GLY A 75 5.22 17.11 -18.95
N VAL A 76 4.10 16.38 -19.03
CA VAL A 76 2.78 16.99 -19.23
C VAL A 76 1.82 16.42 -18.22
N ILE A 77 1.18 17.28 -17.43
CA ILE A 77 0.06 16.97 -16.54
C ILE A 77 -1.16 17.68 -17.07
N ILE A 78 -2.27 16.97 -17.23
CA ILE A 78 -3.53 17.55 -17.70
C ILE A 78 -4.43 17.90 -16.50
N ILE A 79 -4.95 19.12 -16.48
CA ILE A 79 -5.95 19.57 -15.51
C ILE A 79 -7.34 19.42 -16.18
N THR A 80 -8.29 18.79 -15.51
CA THR A 80 -9.61 18.56 -16.09
C THR A 80 -10.73 18.73 -15.07
N GLY A 81 -11.85 19.32 -15.51
CA GLY A 81 -13.10 19.36 -14.73
C GLY A 81 -13.95 18.08 -14.82
N TYR A 82 -13.54 17.11 -15.63
CA TYR A 82 -14.25 15.85 -15.81
C TYR A 82 -13.56 14.74 -15.03
N SER A 83 -14.31 14.07 -14.17
CA SER A 83 -13.89 12.82 -13.49
C SER A 83 -14.10 11.59 -14.40
N ASP A 84 -13.93 11.72 -15.73
CA ASP A 84 -14.05 10.59 -16.65
C ASP A 84 -12.74 9.79 -16.69
N ILE A 85 -12.77 8.64 -16.05
CA ILE A 85 -11.64 7.70 -15.96
C ILE A 85 -11.16 7.27 -17.36
N LYS A 86 -12.04 7.19 -18.35
CA LYS A 86 -11.66 6.82 -19.72
C LYS A 86 -10.76 7.87 -20.35
N LEU A 87 -11.11 9.12 -20.16
CA LEU A 87 -10.29 10.25 -20.62
C LEU A 87 -8.93 10.26 -19.94
N ALA A 88 -8.89 10.05 -18.62
CA ALA A 88 -7.66 9.96 -17.86
C ALA A 88 -6.74 8.84 -18.37
N VAL A 89 -7.26 7.63 -18.56
CA VAL A 89 -6.53 6.48 -19.12
C VAL A 89 -6.04 6.76 -20.54
N GLU A 90 -6.83 7.42 -21.35
CA GLU A 90 -6.45 7.79 -22.72
C GLU A 90 -5.29 8.80 -22.72
N LEU A 91 -5.35 9.82 -21.87
CA LEU A 91 -4.30 10.83 -21.73
C LEU A 91 -2.97 10.22 -21.26
N ILE A 92 -3.01 9.32 -20.30
CA ILE A 92 -1.82 8.59 -19.84
C ILE A 92 -1.22 7.73 -20.98
N LYS A 93 -2.06 7.02 -21.77
CA LYS A 93 -1.60 6.25 -22.94
C LYS A 93 -0.95 7.12 -24.02
N LEU A 94 -1.36 8.36 -24.14
CA LEU A 94 -0.78 9.34 -25.07
C LEU A 94 0.49 10.01 -24.55
N GLY A 95 0.92 9.65 -23.33
CA GLY A 95 2.17 10.11 -22.74
C GLY A 95 2.02 11.26 -21.76
N ALA A 96 0.82 11.58 -21.27
CA ALA A 96 0.69 12.43 -20.07
C ALA A 96 1.33 11.71 -18.88
N TYR A 97 2.01 12.48 -18.06
CA TYR A 97 2.58 11.94 -16.82
C TYR A 97 1.48 11.59 -15.83
N ASP A 98 0.54 12.50 -15.64
CA ASP A 98 -0.60 12.34 -14.75
C ASP A 98 -1.72 13.31 -15.16
N TYR A 99 -2.84 13.26 -14.45
CA TYR A 99 -3.93 14.23 -14.58
C TYR A 99 -4.38 14.70 -13.19
N ILE A 100 -4.92 15.92 -13.11
CA ILE A 100 -5.46 16.51 -11.88
C ILE A 100 -6.90 16.93 -12.14
N THR A 101 -7.82 16.57 -11.25
CA THR A 101 -9.23 16.96 -11.35
C THR A 101 -9.51 18.29 -10.65
N LYS A 102 -10.30 19.17 -11.28
CA LYS A 102 -10.85 20.36 -10.59
C LYS A 102 -11.96 19.90 -9.62
N PRO A 103 -12.04 20.39 -8.36
CA PRO A 103 -11.30 21.53 -7.81
C PRO A 103 -9.86 21.22 -7.42
N LEU A 104 -8.97 22.21 -7.63
CA LEU A 104 -7.53 22.08 -7.46
C LEU A 104 -7.13 22.19 -5.98
N TYR A 105 -6.65 21.10 -5.40
CA TYR A 105 -6.13 21.08 -4.02
C TYR A 105 -4.61 21.29 -4.00
N PRO A 106 -4.09 22.26 -3.22
CA PRO A 106 -2.67 22.63 -3.20
C PRO A 106 -1.72 21.45 -2.95
N ASP A 107 -2.04 20.58 -1.99
CA ASP A 107 -1.21 19.44 -1.61
C ASP A 107 -1.15 18.37 -2.73
N GLU A 108 -2.26 18.15 -3.42
CA GLU A 108 -2.35 17.21 -4.54
C GLU A 108 -1.50 17.69 -5.73
N ILE A 109 -1.61 18.98 -6.05
CA ILE A 109 -0.83 19.60 -7.13
C ILE A 109 0.66 19.46 -6.88
N LEU A 110 1.15 19.82 -5.69
CA LEU A 110 2.57 19.72 -5.34
C LEU A 110 3.09 18.29 -5.37
N ASN A 111 2.33 17.35 -4.83
CA ASN A 111 2.69 15.93 -4.84
C ASN A 111 2.83 15.40 -6.28
N THR A 112 1.87 15.72 -7.15
CA THR A 112 1.87 15.28 -8.56
C THR A 112 3.01 15.91 -9.33
N ILE A 113 3.28 17.21 -9.14
CA ILE A 113 4.40 17.92 -9.78
C ILE A 113 5.75 17.33 -9.34
N ASN A 114 5.98 17.15 -8.04
CA ASN A 114 7.25 16.63 -7.53
C ASN A 114 7.51 15.20 -8.05
N LYS A 115 6.53 14.32 -8.01
CA LYS A 115 6.63 12.97 -8.59
C LYS A 115 6.96 13.00 -10.09
N SER A 116 6.31 13.88 -10.86
CA SER A 116 6.56 14.04 -12.28
C SER A 116 8.01 14.44 -12.57
N ILE A 117 8.51 15.41 -11.83
CA ILE A 117 9.87 15.92 -12.01
C ILE A 117 10.92 14.87 -11.60
N GLU A 118 10.71 14.14 -10.50
CA GLU A 118 11.61 13.06 -10.05
C GLU A 118 11.69 11.93 -11.08
N THR A 119 10.56 11.49 -11.62
CA THR A 119 10.51 10.45 -12.65
C THR A 119 11.22 10.88 -13.93
N GLN A 120 11.06 12.13 -14.34
CA GLN A 120 11.77 12.67 -15.53
C GLN A 120 13.27 12.78 -15.33
N MET A 121 13.74 13.06 -14.11
CA MET A 121 15.18 13.04 -13.82
C MET A 121 15.76 11.64 -13.93
N ALA A 122 15.04 10.63 -13.45
CA ALA A 122 15.44 9.24 -13.57
C ALA A 122 15.51 8.78 -15.04
N LEU A 123 14.63 9.31 -15.91
CA LEU A 123 14.62 9.01 -17.35
C LEU A 123 15.68 9.77 -18.16
N ASN A 124 16.15 10.92 -17.68
CA ASN A 124 17.12 11.77 -18.35
C ASN A 124 18.56 11.56 -17.84
N ALA A 125 18.79 10.75 -16.80
CA ALA A 125 20.13 10.31 -16.40
C ALA A 125 20.69 9.37 -17.48
N ASP A 126 21.87 9.70 -18.01
CA ASP A 126 22.57 8.85 -19.00
C ASP A 126 22.66 7.40 -18.51
N PRO A 127 22.49 6.41 -19.40
CA PRO A 127 22.62 5.02 -19.00
C PRO A 127 24.03 4.77 -18.49
N LEU A 128 24.15 4.44 -17.19
CA LEU A 128 25.37 3.89 -16.63
C LEU A 128 25.76 2.62 -17.42
N PRO A 129 27.07 2.34 -17.63
CA PRO A 129 27.51 1.21 -18.45
C PRO A 129 26.89 -0.09 -17.94
N GLU A 130 26.38 -0.88 -18.88
CA GLU A 130 25.78 -2.19 -18.62
C GLU A 130 26.79 -3.09 -17.89
N VAL A 131 26.64 -3.19 -16.58
CA VAL A 131 27.19 -4.32 -15.83
C VAL A 131 26.31 -5.51 -16.19
N SER A 132 26.89 -6.59 -16.64
CA SER A 132 26.23 -7.84 -17.02
C SER A 132 25.53 -8.45 -15.81
N GLU A 133 24.34 -7.97 -15.51
CA GLU A 133 23.50 -8.47 -14.42
C GLU A 133 22.82 -9.77 -14.84
N THR A 134 22.88 -10.77 -13.97
CA THR A 134 22.16 -12.02 -14.17
C THR A 134 20.64 -11.77 -14.13
N PRO A 135 19.80 -12.59 -14.80
CA PRO A 135 18.33 -12.45 -14.77
C PRO A 135 17.76 -12.38 -13.35
N LYS A 136 18.41 -13.02 -12.37
CA LYS A 136 18.05 -12.97 -10.94
C LYS A 136 18.29 -11.60 -10.29
N GLN A 137 19.40 -10.95 -10.64
CA GLN A 137 19.75 -9.62 -10.10
C GLN A 137 18.85 -8.53 -10.70
N ARG A 138 18.54 -8.66 -12.00
CA ARG A 138 17.58 -7.78 -12.71
C ARG A 138 16.18 -7.86 -12.13
N PHE A 139 15.71 -9.09 -11.81
CA PHE A 139 14.43 -9.33 -11.17
C PHE A 139 14.38 -8.72 -9.75
N GLN A 140 15.40 -8.90 -8.93
CA GLN A 140 15.49 -8.28 -7.61
C GLN A 140 15.46 -6.74 -7.69
N ARG A 141 16.22 -6.17 -8.61
CA ARG A 141 16.28 -4.71 -8.81
C ARG A 141 14.94 -4.13 -9.31
N GLN A 142 14.22 -4.84 -10.19
CA GLN A 142 12.88 -4.44 -10.62
C GLN A 142 11.86 -4.48 -9.49
N ILE A 143 11.92 -5.48 -8.58
CA ILE A 143 11.09 -5.52 -7.39
C ILE A 143 11.38 -4.30 -6.49
N TYR A 144 12.65 -3.93 -6.31
CA TYR A 144 13.05 -2.80 -5.45
C TYR A 144 12.78 -1.42 -6.07
N SER A 145 12.76 -1.29 -7.41
CA SER A 145 12.65 0.01 -8.08
C SER A 145 11.24 0.41 -8.54
N GLN A 146 10.29 -0.55 -8.61
CA GLN A 146 8.95 -0.29 -9.15
C GLN A 146 7.80 -0.49 -8.15
N THR A 147 8.09 -0.98 -6.94
CA THR A 147 7.06 -1.16 -5.91
C THR A 147 7.37 -0.32 -4.69
N ASP A 148 6.73 0.80 -4.55
CA ASP A 148 6.76 1.63 -3.32
C ASP A 148 6.40 0.86 -2.03
N ASN A 149 6.06 -0.44 -2.10
CA ASN A 149 5.52 -1.19 -0.98
C ASN A 149 5.99 -2.66 -0.83
N PHE A 150 6.77 -3.24 -1.77
CA PHE A 150 7.21 -4.63 -1.62
C PHE A 150 8.67 -4.73 -1.19
N VAL A 151 8.90 -5.05 0.09
CA VAL A 151 10.22 -5.30 0.65
C VAL A 151 10.53 -6.78 0.56
N ALA A 152 11.56 -7.14 -0.20
CA ALA A 152 12.02 -8.53 -0.30
C ALA A 152 12.90 -8.88 0.90
N GLY A 153 12.43 -9.80 1.74
CA GLY A 153 13.22 -10.35 2.83
C GLY A 153 14.30 -11.33 2.36
N GLN A 154 15.25 -11.64 3.23
CA GLN A 154 16.37 -12.56 2.98
C GLN A 154 16.24 -13.90 3.70
N SER A 155 15.28 -14.07 4.59
CA SER A 155 15.01 -15.33 5.28
C SER A 155 14.63 -16.45 4.31
N SER A 156 14.73 -17.70 4.75
CA SER A 156 14.30 -18.85 3.97
C SER A 156 12.82 -18.76 3.57
N ALA A 157 11.97 -18.29 4.48
CA ALA A 157 10.56 -18.07 4.26
C ALA A 157 10.30 -17.02 3.17
N SER A 158 10.99 -15.87 3.23
CA SER A 158 10.85 -14.82 2.22
C SER A 158 11.44 -15.22 0.86
N LYS A 159 12.53 -15.98 0.84
CA LYS A 159 13.09 -16.56 -0.41
C LYS A 159 12.14 -17.56 -1.05
N HIS A 160 11.46 -18.38 -0.24
CA HIS A 160 10.43 -19.30 -0.74
C HIS A 160 9.25 -18.54 -1.34
N LEU A 161 8.76 -17.53 -0.66
CA LEU A 161 7.69 -16.65 -1.16
C LEU A 161 8.09 -15.98 -2.49
N LEU A 162 9.29 -15.41 -2.58
CA LEU A 162 9.80 -14.83 -3.82
C LEU A 162 9.85 -15.83 -4.97
N LYS A 163 10.28 -17.07 -4.71
CA LYS A 163 10.31 -18.13 -5.71
C LYS A 163 8.90 -18.48 -6.21
N GLN A 164 7.90 -18.51 -5.33
CA GLN A 164 6.50 -18.74 -5.71
C GLN A 164 5.96 -17.59 -6.58
N ILE A 165 6.26 -16.33 -6.21
CA ILE A 165 5.89 -15.15 -7.01
C ILE A 165 6.50 -15.25 -8.41
N GLN A 166 7.81 -15.57 -8.51
CA GLN A 166 8.52 -15.72 -9.80
C GLN A 166 7.91 -16.81 -10.69
N LEU A 167 7.47 -17.91 -10.08
CA LEU A 167 6.87 -19.04 -10.78
C LEU A 167 5.49 -18.68 -11.34
N VAL A 168 4.64 -17.99 -10.55
CA VAL A 168 3.25 -17.73 -10.93
C VAL A 168 3.07 -16.45 -11.73
N ALA A 169 3.94 -15.44 -11.57
CA ALA A 169 3.80 -14.15 -12.24
C ALA A 169 3.66 -14.26 -13.77
N PRO A 170 4.46 -15.05 -14.52
CA PRO A 170 4.34 -15.11 -15.98
C PRO A 170 3.10 -15.89 -16.47
N THR A 171 2.35 -16.55 -15.59
CA THR A 171 1.17 -17.32 -15.95
C THR A 171 -0.11 -16.46 -15.94
N SER A 172 -1.18 -17.00 -16.53
CA SER A 172 -2.53 -16.42 -16.41
C SER A 172 -3.35 -17.00 -15.25
N TYR A 173 -2.74 -17.82 -14.41
CA TYR A 173 -3.45 -18.49 -13.29
C TYR A 173 -4.05 -17.49 -12.32
N SER A 174 -5.23 -17.85 -11.82
CA SER A 174 -5.81 -17.25 -10.63
C SER A 174 -4.99 -17.62 -9.40
N VAL A 175 -4.81 -16.70 -8.48
CA VAL A 175 -3.95 -16.91 -7.31
C VAL A 175 -4.73 -16.64 -6.03
N ILE A 176 -4.65 -17.57 -5.07
CA ILE A 176 -5.12 -17.34 -3.71
C ILE A 176 -3.92 -16.98 -2.83
N LEU A 177 -4.00 -15.83 -2.16
CA LEU A 177 -3.06 -15.38 -1.14
C LEU A 177 -3.67 -15.61 0.24
N THR A 178 -3.10 -16.53 1.03
CA THR A 178 -3.53 -16.79 2.41
C THR A 178 -2.52 -16.22 3.40
N GLY A 179 -2.98 -15.84 4.58
CA GLY A 179 -2.12 -15.33 5.66
C GLY A 179 -2.84 -14.35 6.57
N GLU A 180 -2.26 -14.15 7.74
CA GLU A 180 -2.80 -13.24 8.76
C GLU A 180 -2.99 -11.81 8.23
N SER A 181 -3.82 -11.03 8.94
CA SER A 181 -3.98 -9.60 8.61
C SER A 181 -2.65 -8.86 8.75
N GLY A 182 -2.36 -7.96 7.81
CA GLY A 182 -1.14 -7.16 7.82
C GLY A 182 0.15 -7.85 7.37
N THR A 183 0.09 -9.10 6.85
CA THR A 183 1.29 -9.83 6.34
C THR A 183 1.82 -9.31 5.01
N GLY A 184 1.08 -8.43 4.30
CA GLY A 184 1.48 -7.84 3.03
C GLY A 184 0.88 -8.53 1.79
N LYS A 185 -0.31 -9.13 1.89
CA LYS A 185 -1.00 -9.81 0.76
C LYS A 185 -1.17 -8.90 -0.46
N GLU A 186 -1.57 -7.64 -0.26
CA GLU A 186 -1.70 -6.67 -1.36
C GLU A 186 -0.36 -6.38 -2.04
N SER A 187 0.72 -6.22 -1.26
CA SER A 187 2.07 -6.00 -1.81
C SER A 187 2.54 -7.19 -2.64
N VAL A 188 2.22 -8.42 -2.21
CA VAL A 188 2.50 -9.65 -2.98
C VAL A 188 1.67 -9.69 -4.26
N ALA A 189 0.38 -9.32 -4.21
CA ALA A 189 -0.46 -9.26 -5.41
C ALA A 189 0.08 -8.25 -6.44
N LYS A 190 0.50 -7.06 -5.97
CA LYS A 190 1.17 -6.06 -6.82
C LYS A 190 2.48 -6.59 -7.40
N ALA A 191 3.29 -7.30 -6.59
CA ALA A 191 4.54 -7.90 -7.07
C ALA A 191 4.28 -8.96 -8.16
N ILE A 192 3.24 -9.80 -8.02
CA ILE A 192 2.82 -10.75 -9.06
C ILE A 192 2.41 -10.02 -10.34
N HIS A 193 1.59 -8.98 -10.24
CA HIS A 193 1.14 -8.20 -11.38
C HIS A 193 2.30 -7.54 -12.13
N LEU A 194 3.19 -6.83 -11.42
CA LEU A 194 4.32 -6.11 -12.01
C LEU A 194 5.36 -7.02 -12.68
N ASN A 195 5.42 -8.29 -12.27
CA ASN A 195 6.27 -9.30 -12.90
C ASN A 195 5.53 -10.20 -13.89
N SER A 196 4.31 -9.82 -14.28
CA SER A 196 3.49 -10.54 -15.26
C SER A 196 3.55 -9.90 -16.65
N PRO A 197 3.06 -10.60 -17.70
CA PRO A 197 2.87 -10.01 -19.02
C PRO A 197 1.86 -8.84 -19.02
N ARG A 198 1.08 -8.68 -17.95
CA ARG A 198 0.04 -7.63 -17.79
C ARG A 198 0.54 -6.42 -16.98
N ARG A 199 1.83 -6.29 -16.70
CA ARG A 199 2.42 -5.26 -15.83
C ARG A 199 2.10 -3.82 -16.25
N ASP A 200 1.93 -3.59 -17.56
CA ASP A 200 1.64 -2.28 -18.14
C ASP A 200 0.12 -2.01 -18.26
N ASN A 201 -0.72 -2.96 -17.82
CA ASN A 201 -2.17 -2.89 -17.83
C ASN A 201 -2.70 -2.55 -16.41
N PRO A 202 -4.01 -2.21 -16.26
CA PRO A 202 -4.56 -1.83 -14.96
C PRO A 202 -4.40 -2.91 -13.88
N PHE A 203 -3.99 -2.50 -12.69
CA PHE A 203 -4.12 -3.25 -11.44
C PHE A 203 -5.23 -2.61 -10.62
N VAL A 204 -6.35 -3.30 -10.49
CA VAL A 204 -7.52 -2.80 -9.73
C VAL A 204 -7.64 -3.60 -8.45
N ALA A 205 -7.55 -2.92 -7.30
CA ALA A 205 -7.71 -3.53 -5.98
C ALA A 205 -9.09 -3.19 -5.41
N MET A 206 -9.71 -4.18 -4.76
CA MET A 206 -11.01 -4.06 -4.13
C MET A 206 -11.01 -4.77 -2.78
N ASP A 207 -11.41 -4.04 -1.73
CA ASP A 207 -11.63 -4.60 -0.40
C ASP A 207 -13.07 -5.09 -0.28
N CYS A 208 -13.24 -6.41 -0.21
CA CYS A 208 -14.55 -7.05 -0.07
C CYS A 208 -15.11 -6.95 1.36
N GLY A 209 -14.27 -6.67 2.36
CA GLY A 209 -14.69 -6.53 3.76
C GLY A 209 -15.45 -5.24 4.05
N SER A 210 -15.22 -4.21 3.25
CA SER A 210 -15.87 -2.90 3.39
C SER A 210 -17.22 -2.79 2.65
N LEU A 211 -17.61 -3.82 1.87
CA LEU A 211 -18.78 -3.78 1.01
C LEU A 211 -20.06 -4.21 1.73
N THR A 212 -21.10 -3.41 1.63
CA THR A 212 -22.46 -3.85 1.97
C THR A 212 -23.02 -4.74 0.87
N LYS A 213 -23.96 -5.64 1.22
CA LYS A 213 -24.58 -6.56 0.26
C LYS A 213 -25.23 -5.83 -0.91
N GLU A 214 -25.83 -4.68 -0.66
CA GLU A 214 -26.55 -3.86 -1.62
C GLU A 214 -25.61 -3.18 -2.62
N LEU A 215 -24.42 -2.77 -2.17
CA LEU A 215 -23.45 -2.08 -3.00
C LEU A 215 -22.53 -3.03 -3.77
N ALA A 216 -22.30 -4.23 -3.25
CA ALA A 216 -21.34 -5.17 -3.81
C ALA A 216 -21.58 -5.44 -5.30
N GLY A 217 -22.84 -5.72 -5.70
CA GLY A 217 -23.17 -5.95 -7.11
C GLY A 217 -22.82 -4.76 -8.01
N SER A 218 -23.13 -3.55 -7.55
CA SER A 218 -22.81 -2.31 -8.27
C SER A 218 -21.32 -2.04 -8.35
N GLU A 219 -20.56 -2.34 -7.27
CA GLU A 219 -19.11 -2.19 -7.27
C GLU A 219 -18.42 -3.19 -8.21
N PHE A 220 -18.82 -4.46 -8.18
CA PHE A 220 -18.22 -5.48 -9.02
C PHE A 220 -18.56 -5.32 -10.50
N PHE A 221 -19.86 -5.18 -10.82
CA PHE A 221 -20.37 -5.31 -12.19
C PHE A 221 -20.75 -3.98 -12.84
N GLY A 222 -20.87 -2.90 -12.02
CA GLY A 222 -21.38 -1.62 -12.48
C GLY A 222 -22.92 -1.60 -12.64
N HIS A 223 -23.47 -0.44 -12.94
CA HIS A 223 -24.90 -0.26 -13.16
C HIS A 223 -25.20 0.82 -14.20
N GLU A 224 -26.35 0.69 -14.84
CA GLU A 224 -26.90 1.73 -15.72
C GLU A 224 -27.75 2.70 -14.91
N LYS A 225 -27.84 3.95 -15.39
CA LYS A 225 -28.69 4.97 -14.79
C LYS A 225 -30.14 4.47 -14.71
N GLY A 226 -30.77 4.62 -13.53
CA GLY A 226 -32.17 4.23 -13.28
C GLY A 226 -32.37 2.74 -12.99
N SER A 227 -31.32 1.93 -12.86
CA SER A 227 -31.44 0.48 -12.63
C SER A 227 -31.95 0.08 -11.24
N PHE A 228 -31.82 0.99 -10.27
CA PHE A 228 -32.38 0.86 -8.91
C PHE A 228 -32.60 2.24 -8.28
N THR A 229 -33.31 2.31 -7.16
CA THR A 229 -33.53 3.56 -6.39
C THR A 229 -32.20 4.10 -5.89
N GLY A 230 -31.76 5.24 -6.44
CA GLY A 230 -30.45 5.85 -6.16
C GLY A 230 -29.43 5.74 -7.28
N ALA A 231 -29.70 5.01 -8.36
CA ALA A 231 -28.83 4.94 -9.55
C ALA A 231 -28.98 6.21 -10.42
N LEU A 232 -28.43 7.33 -9.95
CA LEU A 232 -28.56 8.64 -10.60
C LEU A 232 -27.73 8.76 -11.89
N TYR A 233 -26.66 7.97 -12.04
CA TYR A 233 -25.73 7.94 -13.17
C TYR A 233 -25.31 6.50 -13.46
N THR A 234 -24.70 6.26 -14.62
CA THR A 234 -24.10 4.97 -14.98
C THR A 234 -22.75 4.82 -14.28
N LYS A 235 -22.50 3.69 -13.64
CA LYS A 235 -21.24 3.35 -12.99
C LYS A 235 -20.55 2.18 -13.67
N ILE A 236 -19.25 2.33 -13.92
CA ILE A 236 -18.37 1.25 -14.41
C ILE A 236 -17.96 0.39 -13.20
N GLY A 237 -18.07 -0.94 -13.31
CA GLY A 237 -17.68 -1.88 -12.27
C GLY A 237 -16.19 -2.22 -12.29
N HIS A 238 -15.68 -2.74 -11.16
CA HIS A 238 -14.26 -3.08 -10.99
C HIS A 238 -13.78 -4.15 -12.00
N PHE A 239 -14.63 -5.08 -12.44
CA PHE A 239 -14.28 -6.03 -13.50
C PHE A 239 -14.01 -5.33 -14.83
N GLU A 240 -14.84 -4.38 -15.19
CA GLU A 240 -14.66 -3.62 -16.42
C GLU A 240 -13.43 -2.71 -16.35
N MET A 241 -13.17 -2.10 -15.17
CA MET A 241 -11.98 -1.29 -14.92
C MET A 241 -10.68 -2.12 -15.02
N ALA A 242 -10.71 -3.39 -14.59
CA ALA A 242 -9.57 -4.30 -14.62
C ALA A 242 -9.37 -4.99 -15.96
N ASN A 243 -10.21 -4.70 -16.97
CA ASN A 243 -10.17 -5.43 -18.25
C ASN A 243 -8.83 -5.25 -18.98
N GLY A 244 -8.24 -6.34 -19.43
CA GLY A 244 -6.88 -6.44 -19.96
C GLY A 244 -5.80 -6.61 -18.87
N GLY A 245 -6.11 -6.31 -17.61
CA GLY A 245 -5.19 -6.24 -16.48
C GLY A 245 -5.40 -7.32 -15.42
N THR A 246 -5.31 -6.89 -14.15
CA THR A 246 -5.43 -7.76 -12.96
C THR A 246 -6.42 -7.17 -11.97
N LEU A 247 -7.36 -7.96 -11.50
CA LEU A 247 -8.27 -7.64 -10.40
C LEU A 247 -7.78 -8.34 -9.13
N PHE A 248 -7.52 -7.56 -8.10
CA PHE A 248 -7.16 -8.03 -6.77
C PHE A 248 -8.36 -7.87 -5.82
N LEU A 249 -8.80 -8.96 -5.21
CA LEU A 249 -9.90 -9.01 -4.27
C LEU A 249 -9.36 -9.34 -2.88
N ASP A 250 -9.37 -8.38 -1.97
CA ASP A 250 -8.97 -8.63 -0.58
C ASP A 250 -10.20 -9.05 0.26
N GLU A 251 -9.95 -9.89 1.26
CA GLU A 251 -10.96 -10.41 2.19
C GLU A 251 -12.17 -11.06 1.52
N VAL A 252 -11.94 -11.91 0.49
CA VAL A 252 -13.02 -12.57 -0.27
C VAL A 252 -13.95 -13.45 0.57
N GLY A 253 -13.52 -13.89 1.75
CA GLY A 253 -14.34 -14.66 2.70
C GLY A 253 -15.56 -13.89 3.19
N ASN A 254 -15.56 -12.55 3.13
CA ASN A 254 -16.65 -11.69 3.57
C ASN A 254 -17.78 -11.52 2.54
N LEU A 255 -17.59 -12.01 1.31
CA LEU A 255 -18.58 -11.88 0.25
C LEU A 255 -19.87 -12.69 0.55
N SER A 256 -21.01 -12.07 0.27
CA SER A 256 -22.30 -12.78 0.38
C SER A 256 -22.41 -13.91 -0.66
N TYR A 257 -23.18 -14.95 -0.34
CA TYR A 257 -23.33 -16.13 -1.19
C TYR A 257 -23.84 -15.81 -2.61
N ASP A 258 -24.70 -14.78 -2.74
CA ASP A 258 -25.22 -14.31 -4.02
C ASP A 258 -24.15 -13.68 -4.89
N ILE A 259 -23.27 -12.85 -4.28
CA ILE A 259 -22.14 -12.26 -4.98
C ILE A 259 -21.12 -13.33 -5.39
N GLN A 260 -20.87 -14.32 -4.54
CA GLN A 260 -20.01 -15.44 -4.90
C GLN A 260 -20.55 -16.21 -6.13
N ALA A 261 -21.87 -16.41 -6.24
CA ALA A 261 -22.49 -17.04 -7.40
C ALA A 261 -22.35 -16.20 -8.68
N ALA A 262 -22.51 -14.87 -8.56
CA ALA A 262 -22.32 -13.95 -9.68
C ALA A 262 -20.85 -13.89 -10.13
N LEU A 263 -19.90 -13.89 -9.18
CA LEU A 263 -18.46 -13.97 -9.47
C LEU A 263 -18.10 -15.26 -10.20
N LEU A 264 -18.61 -16.39 -9.75
CA LEU A 264 -18.35 -17.67 -10.41
C LEU A 264 -18.75 -17.62 -11.90
N ARG A 265 -19.97 -17.14 -12.19
CA ARG A 265 -20.42 -16.99 -13.58
C ARG A 265 -19.49 -16.08 -14.38
N THR A 266 -19.16 -14.91 -13.83
CA THR A 266 -18.28 -13.95 -14.50
C THR A 266 -16.91 -14.54 -14.84
N VAL A 267 -16.32 -15.30 -13.91
CA VAL A 267 -14.98 -15.90 -14.09
C VAL A 267 -15.04 -17.08 -15.08
N GLN A 268 -16.14 -17.82 -15.11
CA GLN A 268 -16.34 -18.95 -16.04
C GLN A 268 -16.66 -18.49 -17.47
N GLU A 269 -17.62 -17.56 -17.60
CA GLU A 269 -18.10 -17.08 -18.89
C GLU A 269 -17.20 -16.01 -19.51
N ARG A 270 -16.32 -15.39 -18.71
CA ARG A 270 -15.48 -14.26 -19.10
C ARG A 270 -16.30 -13.09 -19.66
N LYS A 271 -17.47 -12.88 -19.11
CA LYS A 271 -18.40 -11.82 -19.50
C LYS A 271 -19.09 -11.23 -18.30
N ILE A 272 -19.45 -9.95 -18.40
CA ILE A 272 -20.31 -9.28 -17.42
C ILE A 272 -21.47 -8.58 -18.11
N LYS A 273 -22.51 -8.30 -17.29
CA LYS A 273 -23.59 -7.36 -17.62
C LYS A 273 -23.69 -6.36 -16.47
N ARG A 274 -23.77 -5.07 -16.81
CA ARG A 274 -24.09 -4.07 -15.80
C ARG A 274 -25.50 -4.27 -15.27
N ILE A 275 -25.73 -3.96 -14.02
CA ILE A 275 -27.07 -4.00 -13.44
C ILE A 275 -28.00 -3.07 -14.24
N GLY A 276 -29.14 -3.60 -14.67
CA GLY A 276 -30.09 -2.86 -15.54
C GLY A 276 -29.74 -2.86 -17.03
N SER A 277 -28.68 -3.56 -17.47
CA SER A 277 -28.29 -3.69 -18.86
C SER A 277 -28.44 -5.13 -19.36
N THR A 278 -28.82 -5.27 -20.64
CA THR A 278 -28.81 -6.55 -21.36
C THR A 278 -27.51 -6.79 -22.14
N LYS A 279 -26.69 -5.73 -22.29
CA LYS A 279 -25.44 -5.77 -23.07
C LYS A 279 -24.37 -6.57 -22.34
N GLU A 280 -23.83 -7.59 -23.00
CA GLU A 280 -22.65 -8.33 -22.53
C GLU A 280 -21.37 -7.56 -22.86
N ILE A 281 -20.42 -7.62 -21.91
CA ILE A 281 -19.07 -7.05 -22.03
C ILE A 281 -18.09 -8.19 -21.84
N ASP A 282 -17.26 -8.48 -22.84
CA ASP A 282 -16.22 -9.48 -22.76
C ASP A 282 -15.09 -9.04 -21.80
N LEU A 283 -14.59 -9.98 -21.02
CA LEU A 283 -13.57 -9.76 -20.00
C LEU A 283 -12.32 -10.60 -20.25
N ASP A 284 -11.17 -9.95 -20.22
CA ASP A 284 -9.87 -10.59 -20.10
C ASP A 284 -9.18 -10.09 -18.83
N VAL A 285 -9.53 -10.65 -17.69
CA VAL A 285 -9.04 -10.22 -16.36
C VAL A 285 -8.33 -11.37 -15.68
N ARG A 286 -7.10 -11.13 -15.20
CA ARG A 286 -6.42 -12.02 -14.26
C ARG A 286 -6.93 -11.75 -12.84
N ILE A 287 -7.24 -12.80 -12.08
CA ILE A 287 -7.79 -12.67 -10.74
C ILE A 287 -6.75 -13.09 -9.71
N ILE A 288 -6.55 -12.24 -8.71
CA ILE A 288 -5.78 -12.56 -7.50
C ILE A 288 -6.70 -12.30 -6.31
N VAL A 289 -6.88 -13.27 -5.45
CA VAL A 289 -7.73 -13.12 -4.27
C VAL A 289 -6.91 -13.26 -2.99
N ALA A 290 -7.30 -12.56 -1.93
CA ALA A 290 -6.65 -12.66 -0.64
C ALA A 290 -7.67 -12.92 0.47
N THR A 291 -7.23 -13.65 1.50
CA THR A 291 -8.04 -13.94 2.67
C THR A 291 -7.15 -14.18 3.90
N ASN A 292 -7.67 -13.82 5.06
CA ASN A 292 -7.12 -14.19 6.37
C ASN A 292 -7.85 -15.39 7.00
N GLU A 293 -8.95 -15.83 6.38
CA GLU A 293 -9.74 -16.96 6.85
C GLU A 293 -9.34 -18.28 6.16
N ASN A 294 -9.56 -19.38 6.85
CA ASN A 294 -9.44 -20.71 6.25
C ASN A 294 -10.69 -21.00 5.41
N LEU A 295 -10.57 -20.86 4.08
CA LEU A 295 -11.67 -21.07 3.15
C LEU A 295 -12.23 -22.49 3.18
N ALA A 296 -11.42 -23.53 3.46
CA ALA A 296 -11.91 -24.89 3.61
C ALA A 296 -12.91 -25.03 4.78
N ASN A 297 -12.60 -24.36 5.90
CA ASN A 297 -13.54 -24.30 7.04
C ASN A 297 -14.79 -23.46 6.70
N ALA A 298 -14.64 -22.41 5.90
CA ALA A 298 -15.77 -21.59 5.45
C ALA A 298 -16.70 -22.38 4.52
N ILE A 299 -16.17 -23.22 3.65
CA ILE A 299 -16.93 -24.14 2.79
C ILE A 299 -17.72 -25.11 3.63
N GLN A 300 -17.10 -25.80 4.61
CA GLN A 300 -17.80 -26.74 5.51
C GLN A 300 -18.94 -26.08 6.29
N LYS A 301 -18.82 -24.79 6.62
CA LYS A 301 -19.85 -23.99 7.30
C LYS A 301 -20.90 -23.40 6.35
N GLY A 302 -20.83 -23.67 5.04
CA GLY A 302 -21.75 -23.11 4.03
C GLY A 302 -21.62 -21.60 3.82
N LYS A 303 -20.52 -20.99 4.26
CA LYS A 303 -20.25 -19.55 4.08
C LYS A 303 -19.57 -19.21 2.76
N PHE A 304 -18.81 -20.15 2.22
CA PHE A 304 -18.10 -20.00 0.95
C PHE A 304 -18.44 -21.14 0.00
N ARG A 305 -18.56 -20.83 -1.28
CA ARG A 305 -18.90 -21.83 -2.32
C ARG A 305 -17.66 -22.63 -2.71
N GLU A 306 -17.79 -23.94 -2.75
CA GLU A 306 -16.73 -24.86 -3.13
C GLU A 306 -16.33 -24.70 -4.61
N ASP A 307 -17.32 -24.50 -5.50
CA ASP A 307 -17.08 -24.30 -6.94
C ASP A 307 -16.27 -23.03 -7.23
N LEU A 308 -16.55 -21.94 -6.52
CA LEU A 308 -15.79 -20.69 -6.62
C LEU A 308 -14.36 -20.84 -6.06
N TYR A 309 -14.23 -21.56 -4.93
CA TYR A 309 -12.92 -21.85 -4.36
C TYR A 309 -12.02 -22.58 -5.36
N HIS A 310 -12.50 -23.64 -6.01
CA HIS A 310 -11.74 -24.38 -7.01
C HIS A 310 -11.38 -23.54 -8.22
N ARG A 311 -12.21 -22.55 -8.59
CA ARG A 311 -11.91 -21.64 -9.71
C ARG A 311 -10.82 -20.63 -9.38
N PHE A 312 -10.74 -20.21 -8.11
CA PHE A 312 -9.68 -19.29 -7.66
C PHE A 312 -8.37 -20.02 -7.31
N ASN A 313 -8.45 -21.29 -6.89
CA ASN A 313 -7.32 -22.07 -6.37
C ASN A 313 -6.56 -22.81 -7.48
N GLU A 314 -6.19 -22.11 -8.56
CA GLU A 314 -5.26 -22.64 -9.56
C GLU A 314 -3.81 -22.60 -9.02
N PHE A 315 -3.49 -21.61 -8.19
CA PHE A 315 -2.23 -21.50 -7.46
C PHE A 315 -2.46 -20.85 -6.09
N SER A 316 -1.83 -21.40 -5.06
CA SER A 316 -1.94 -20.88 -3.69
C SER A 316 -0.59 -20.44 -3.16
N ILE A 317 -0.55 -19.27 -2.52
CA ILE A 317 0.63 -18.75 -1.83
C ILE A 317 0.24 -18.45 -0.39
N ASP A 318 0.95 -19.08 0.55
CA ASP A 318 0.77 -18.85 1.97
C ASP A 318 1.82 -17.86 2.49
N LEU A 319 1.35 -16.74 3.04
CA LEU A 319 2.22 -15.69 3.55
C LEU A 319 2.51 -15.94 5.03
N PRO A 320 3.75 -16.26 5.39
CA PRO A 320 4.11 -16.48 6.78
C PRO A 320 3.95 -15.17 7.58
N PRO A 321 3.53 -15.24 8.86
CA PRO A 321 3.50 -14.10 9.74
C PRO A 321 4.91 -13.51 9.95
N LEU A 322 4.98 -12.24 10.34
CA LEU A 322 6.25 -11.53 10.50
C LEU A 322 7.19 -12.20 11.50
N SER A 323 6.63 -12.77 12.59
CA SER A 323 7.38 -13.53 13.61
C SER A 323 8.16 -14.72 13.06
N GLN A 324 7.70 -15.33 11.95
CA GLN A 324 8.38 -16.46 11.29
C GLN A 324 9.41 -16.02 10.24
N ARG A 325 9.55 -14.72 9.98
CA ARG A 325 10.50 -14.18 9.00
C ARG A 325 11.87 -13.83 9.60
N GLY A 326 12.08 -14.06 10.90
CA GLY A 326 13.35 -13.88 11.58
C GLY A 326 13.94 -12.47 11.39
N ARG A 327 15.19 -12.39 10.93
CA ARG A 327 15.90 -11.11 10.74
C ARG A 327 15.34 -10.21 9.63
N ASP A 328 14.40 -10.68 8.81
CA ASP A 328 13.75 -9.83 7.82
C ASP A 328 12.98 -8.68 8.49
N ILE A 329 12.59 -8.83 9.76
CA ILE A 329 11.98 -7.77 10.56
C ILE A 329 12.84 -6.50 10.53
N LEU A 330 14.16 -6.62 10.68
CA LEU A 330 15.07 -5.48 10.64
C LEU A 330 15.21 -4.87 9.24
N ILE A 331 15.13 -5.69 8.19
CA ILE A 331 15.12 -5.21 6.81
C ILE A 331 13.87 -4.37 6.57
N PHE A 332 12.68 -4.87 6.96
CA PHE A 332 11.43 -4.12 6.88
C PHE A 332 11.50 -2.85 7.73
N ALA A 333 12.04 -2.94 8.96
CA ALA A 333 12.16 -1.80 9.86
C ALA A 333 12.99 -0.68 9.25
N ASN A 334 14.16 -0.98 8.70
CA ASN A 334 15.02 0.01 8.07
C ASN A 334 14.35 0.65 6.84
N THR A 335 13.72 -0.16 5.98
CA THR A 335 12.99 0.37 4.81
C THR A 335 11.84 1.30 5.25
N PHE A 336 11.08 0.93 6.28
CA PHE A 336 10.00 1.79 6.78
C PHE A 336 10.51 3.03 7.48
N LEU A 337 11.69 2.98 8.09
CA LEU A 337 12.35 4.16 8.66
C LEU A 337 12.75 5.15 7.56
N GLU A 338 13.32 4.68 6.45
CA GLU A 338 13.66 5.53 5.29
C GLU A 338 12.41 6.22 4.75
N VAL A 339 11.31 5.48 4.55
CA VAL A 339 10.03 6.04 4.10
C VAL A 339 9.48 7.05 5.12
N ALA A 340 9.50 6.72 6.42
CA ALA A 340 9.03 7.63 7.48
C ALA A 340 9.87 8.90 7.57
N ASN A 341 11.19 8.82 7.39
CA ASN A 341 12.07 9.98 7.33
C ASN A 341 11.69 10.93 6.18
N GLN A 342 11.42 10.37 4.99
CA GLN A 342 10.98 11.16 3.83
C GLN A 342 9.61 11.81 4.08
N GLU A 343 8.61 11.03 4.53
CA GLU A 343 7.25 11.52 4.79
C GLU A 343 7.20 12.62 5.86
N LEU A 344 8.02 12.48 6.92
CA LEU A 344 7.99 13.35 8.08
C LEU A 344 9.08 14.44 8.05
N SER A 345 9.90 14.49 6.99
CA SER A 345 11.06 15.39 6.88
C SER A 345 11.99 15.29 8.09
N ARG A 346 12.25 14.05 8.55
CA ARG A 346 13.14 13.72 9.66
C ARG A 346 14.43 13.09 9.12
N ASN A 347 15.46 13.01 9.97
CA ASN A 347 16.72 12.37 9.63
C ASN A 347 17.17 11.46 10.79
N VAL A 348 16.39 10.44 11.09
CA VAL A 348 16.70 9.42 12.08
C VAL A 348 17.54 8.35 11.39
N LEU A 349 18.71 8.03 11.96
CA LEU A 349 19.71 7.18 11.29
C LEU A 349 19.46 5.67 11.48
N GLY A 350 18.74 5.27 12.56
CA GLY A 350 18.53 3.87 12.85
C GLY A 350 17.81 3.61 14.17
N PHE A 351 18.05 2.43 14.70
CA PHE A 351 17.45 1.93 15.93
C PHE A 351 18.56 1.64 16.95
N SER A 352 18.31 1.88 18.24
CA SER A 352 19.22 1.41 19.29
C SER A 352 19.20 -0.12 19.34
N GLN A 353 20.30 -0.73 19.84
CA GLN A 353 20.41 -2.20 19.96
C GLN A 353 19.25 -2.81 20.76
N GLU A 354 18.80 -2.12 21.82
CA GLU A 354 17.66 -2.54 22.62
C GLU A 354 16.34 -2.59 21.84
N VAL A 355 16.17 -1.68 20.89
CA VAL A 355 15.00 -1.65 19.97
C VAL A 355 15.09 -2.77 18.95
N GLU A 356 16.25 -3.03 18.38
CA GLU A 356 16.45 -4.15 17.45
C GLU A 356 16.17 -5.50 18.12
N ASP A 357 16.72 -5.72 19.32
CA ASP A 357 16.48 -6.94 20.10
C ASP A 357 14.98 -7.11 20.43
N CYS A 358 14.32 -6.00 20.74
CA CYS A 358 12.88 -5.97 20.98
C CYS A 358 12.10 -6.36 19.71
N PHE A 359 12.46 -5.81 18.54
CA PHE A 359 11.80 -6.13 17.28
C PHE A 359 11.93 -7.60 16.91
N LEU A 360 13.07 -8.22 17.19
CA LEU A 360 13.31 -9.64 16.93
C LEU A 360 12.56 -10.59 17.88
N THR A 361 12.22 -10.14 19.08
CA THR A 361 11.57 -10.97 20.11
C THR A 361 10.06 -10.77 20.20
N TYR A 362 9.55 -9.63 19.75
CA TYR A 362 8.12 -9.33 19.79
C TYR A 362 7.34 -10.12 18.71
N ASN A 363 6.12 -10.56 19.04
CA ASN A 363 5.32 -11.45 18.18
C ASN A 363 4.65 -10.79 16.99
N TRP A 364 4.56 -9.46 16.96
CA TRP A 364 3.94 -8.68 15.87
C TRP A 364 2.54 -9.17 15.47
N PRO A 365 1.54 -9.12 16.36
CA PRO A 365 0.18 -9.60 16.02
C PRO A 365 -0.48 -8.88 14.86
N GLY A 366 -0.11 -7.63 14.59
CA GLY A 366 -0.52 -6.86 13.40
C GLY A 366 0.47 -6.95 12.23
N ASN A 367 1.47 -7.83 12.32
CA ASN A 367 2.44 -8.13 11.27
C ASN A 367 3.14 -6.87 10.71
N VAL A 368 3.34 -6.81 9.41
CA VAL A 368 4.03 -5.71 8.71
C VAL A 368 3.28 -4.38 8.84
N ARG A 369 1.94 -4.43 8.92
CA ARG A 369 1.11 -3.23 9.11
C ARG A 369 1.38 -2.58 10.48
N GLU A 370 1.47 -3.38 11.53
CA GLU A 370 1.82 -2.92 12.87
C GLU A 370 3.24 -2.36 12.92
N LEU A 371 4.21 -3.09 12.38
CA LEU A 371 5.61 -2.65 12.33
C LEU A 371 5.75 -1.29 11.63
N LYS A 372 5.12 -1.10 10.46
CA LYS A 372 5.12 0.17 9.73
C LYS A 372 4.56 1.32 10.58
N ASN A 373 3.43 1.09 11.25
CA ASN A 373 2.79 2.11 12.09
C ASN A 373 3.64 2.47 13.32
N VAL A 374 4.24 1.46 13.95
CA VAL A 374 5.14 1.65 15.12
C VAL A 374 6.35 2.48 14.72
N ILE A 375 7.00 2.15 13.61
CA ILE A 375 8.18 2.88 13.14
C ILE A 375 7.82 4.32 12.76
N ARG A 376 6.74 4.54 12.01
CA ARG A 376 6.30 5.89 11.64
C ARG A 376 6.04 6.76 12.87
N ARG A 377 5.36 6.21 13.89
CA ARG A 377 5.11 6.90 15.15
C ARG A 377 6.41 7.16 15.92
N ALA A 378 7.28 6.16 16.01
CA ALA A 378 8.56 6.28 16.71
C ALA A 378 9.46 7.32 16.04
N THR A 379 9.53 7.38 14.71
CA THR A 379 10.27 8.39 13.95
C THR A 379 9.76 9.80 14.28
N LEU A 380 8.44 9.99 14.36
CA LEU A 380 7.83 11.29 14.71
C LEU A 380 8.24 11.74 16.12
N LEU A 381 8.26 10.82 17.09
CA LEU A 381 8.53 11.08 18.51
C LEU A 381 10.02 11.14 18.85
N THR A 382 10.91 10.74 17.93
CA THR A 382 12.36 10.70 18.18
C THR A 382 12.98 12.07 17.98
N GLU A 383 13.71 12.55 19.00
CA GLU A 383 14.49 13.79 18.97
C GLU A 383 16.01 13.52 18.80
N SER A 384 16.43 12.27 18.97
CA SER A 384 17.81 11.80 18.84
C SER A 384 18.09 11.28 17.43
N GLN A 385 19.35 10.89 17.16
CA GLN A 385 19.73 10.28 15.88
C GLN A 385 19.21 8.83 15.71
N GLU A 386 18.85 8.15 16.80
CA GLU A 386 18.36 6.78 16.79
C GLU A 386 17.07 6.66 17.59
N ILE A 387 16.18 5.76 17.14
CA ILE A 387 14.95 5.41 17.86
C ILE A 387 15.32 4.63 19.12
N GLN A 388 14.88 5.14 20.28
CA GLN A 388 15.07 4.56 21.60
C GLN A 388 13.79 3.86 22.06
N LEU A 389 13.88 2.92 23.03
CA LEU A 389 12.71 2.22 23.59
C LEU A 389 11.60 3.15 24.09
N LYS A 390 11.93 4.34 24.58
CA LYS A 390 10.95 5.34 25.05
C LYS A 390 10.02 5.86 23.93
N ALA A 391 10.44 5.80 22.67
CA ALA A 391 9.66 6.23 21.52
C ALA A 391 8.67 5.15 21.05
N LEU A 392 8.83 3.90 21.50
CA LEU A 392 7.95 2.78 21.14
C LEU A 392 6.66 2.79 21.97
N PRO A 393 5.57 2.18 21.48
CA PRO A 393 4.37 1.92 22.24
C PRO A 393 4.65 1.13 23.53
N LEU A 394 3.86 1.39 24.58
CA LEU A 394 4.05 0.76 25.89
C LEU A 394 4.01 -0.77 25.83
N GLU A 395 3.15 -1.33 24.98
CA GLU A 395 3.02 -2.78 24.80
C GLU A 395 4.34 -3.40 24.37
N ILE A 396 5.04 -2.78 23.43
CA ILE A 396 6.31 -3.25 22.87
C ILE A 396 7.46 -2.98 23.86
N SER A 397 7.51 -1.80 24.46
CA SER A 397 8.57 -1.43 25.41
C SER A 397 8.50 -2.23 26.72
N THR A 398 7.30 -2.59 27.17
CA THR A 398 7.09 -3.45 28.35
C THR A 398 7.51 -4.89 28.07
N TYR A 399 7.21 -5.40 26.85
CA TYR A 399 7.65 -6.72 26.41
C TYR A 399 9.18 -6.83 26.41
N ALA A 400 9.88 -5.81 25.90
CA ALA A 400 11.34 -5.76 25.89
C ALA A 400 11.94 -5.81 27.30
N LYS A 401 11.38 -5.01 28.23
CA LYS A 401 11.82 -5.00 29.62
C LYS A 401 11.60 -6.32 30.33
N ALA A 402 10.46 -6.98 30.08
CA ALA A 402 10.16 -8.29 30.68
C ALA A 402 11.16 -9.35 30.23
N ASN A 403 11.54 -9.38 28.95
CA ASN A 403 12.53 -10.32 28.43
C ASN A 403 13.96 -10.03 28.93
N ALA A 404 14.34 -8.75 29.10
CA ALA A 404 15.63 -8.36 29.64
C ALA A 404 15.81 -8.80 31.10
N ILE A 405 14.74 -8.75 31.91
CA ILE A 405 14.74 -9.18 33.30
C ILE A 405 14.89 -10.70 33.41
N GLU A 406 14.20 -11.50 32.56
CA GLU A 406 14.39 -12.97 32.56
C GLU A 406 15.81 -13.38 32.17
N THR A 407 16.44 -12.70 31.24
CA THR A 407 17.81 -12.99 30.82
C THR A 407 18.81 -12.68 31.96
N THR A 408 18.48 -11.69 32.80
CA THR A 408 19.31 -11.33 33.97
C THR A 408 19.07 -12.27 35.17
N MET A 409 17.84 -12.74 35.38
CA MET A 409 17.48 -13.66 36.45
C MET A 409 18.00 -15.09 36.25
N SER A 410 18.08 -15.55 34.99
CA SER A 410 18.67 -16.87 34.67
C SER A 410 20.18 -16.96 34.94
N ARG A 411 20.87 -15.83 35.21
CA ARG A 411 22.32 -15.74 35.48
C ARG A 411 22.68 -15.53 36.95
N THR A 412 21.71 -15.26 37.85
CA THR A 412 21.96 -15.07 39.30
C THR A 412 21.47 -16.27 40.07
N GLU A 413 22.31 -16.71 41.02
CA GLU A 413 22.04 -17.81 41.93
C GLU A 413 20.71 -17.64 42.70
N ARG A 414 19.96 -18.74 42.88
CA ARG A 414 18.67 -18.79 43.56
C ARG A 414 18.69 -18.10 44.91
N PRO A 415 17.81 -17.13 45.19
CA PRO A 415 17.75 -16.49 46.50
C PRO A 415 17.33 -17.49 47.59
N ARG A 416 18.05 -17.45 48.73
CA ARG A 416 17.82 -18.33 49.88
C ARG A 416 16.72 -17.82 50.83
N ASP A 417 16.01 -16.74 50.46
CA ASP A 417 15.01 -16.11 51.32
C ASP A 417 13.59 -16.35 50.81
N LEU A 418 12.73 -16.96 51.67
CA LEU A 418 11.33 -17.31 51.35
C LEU A 418 10.49 -16.10 50.91
N LYS A 419 10.83 -14.90 51.40
CA LYS A 419 10.09 -13.68 51.01
C LYS A 419 10.38 -13.26 49.57
N ASN A 420 11.61 -13.42 49.12
CA ASN A 420 12.02 -13.16 47.78
C ASN A 420 11.52 -14.24 46.80
N ALA A 421 11.51 -15.50 47.23
CA ALA A 421 10.97 -16.61 46.46
C ALA A 421 9.44 -16.46 46.19
N ALA A 422 8.68 -15.95 47.17
CA ALA A 422 7.26 -15.67 47.01
C ALA A 422 7.01 -14.50 46.03
N LEU A 423 7.84 -13.46 46.07
CA LEU A 423 7.81 -12.32 45.17
C LEU A 423 8.17 -12.74 43.75
N GLU A 424 9.14 -13.63 43.55
CA GLU A 424 9.52 -14.19 42.26
C GLU A 424 8.41 -15.05 41.63
N ALA A 425 7.80 -15.94 42.44
CA ALA A 425 6.70 -16.76 41.98
C ALA A 425 5.47 -15.90 41.54
N GLU A 426 5.19 -14.83 42.28
CA GLU A 426 4.15 -13.87 41.94
C GLU A 426 4.49 -13.12 40.66
N TYR A 427 5.73 -12.73 40.50
CA TYR A 427 6.25 -12.08 39.30
C TYR A 427 6.16 -12.97 38.06
N GLU A 428 6.60 -14.23 38.15
CA GLU A 428 6.48 -15.20 37.08
C GLU A 428 5.02 -15.42 36.65
N ALA A 429 4.11 -15.51 37.63
CA ALA A 429 2.68 -15.66 37.34
C ALA A 429 2.10 -14.43 36.60
N ILE A 430 2.47 -13.22 37.04
CA ILE A 430 2.04 -11.98 36.37
C ILE A 430 2.59 -11.89 34.93
N LEU A 431 3.88 -12.20 34.74
CA LEU A 431 4.51 -12.20 33.43
C LEU A 431 3.89 -13.23 32.47
N LYS A 432 3.66 -14.44 32.98
CA LYS A 432 3.04 -15.51 32.19
C LYS A 432 1.67 -15.08 31.64
N VAL A 433 0.83 -14.56 32.53
CA VAL A 433 -0.52 -14.10 32.12
C VAL A 433 -0.44 -12.85 31.21
N LEU A 434 0.47 -11.91 31.44
CA LEU A 434 0.66 -10.76 30.57
C LEU A 434 1.07 -11.21 29.15
N ARG A 435 1.92 -12.22 29.01
CA ARG A 435 2.29 -12.80 27.71
C ARG A 435 1.11 -13.47 27.01
N GLU A 436 0.32 -14.26 27.72
CA GLU A 436 -0.88 -14.93 27.18
C GLU A 436 -1.91 -13.93 26.63
N VAL A 437 -2.00 -12.73 27.20
CA VAL A 437 -2.93 -11.68 26.78
C VAL A 437 -2.27 -10.54 25.97
N ASN A 438 -1.08 -10.76 25.41
CA ASN A 438 -0.33 -9.76 24.65
C ASN A 438 -0.22 -8.41 25.39
N PHE A 439 0.17 -8.46 26.67
CA PHE A 439 0.35 -7.30 27.57
C PHE A 439 -0.90 -6.41 27.77
N ASN A 440 -2.07 -6.92 27.46
CA ASN A 440 -3.33 -6.23 27.75
C ASN A 440 -3.63 -6.26 29.26
N LYS A 441 -3.27 -5.17 29.97
CA LYS A 441 -3.37 -5.04 31.43
C LYS A 441 -4.80 -5.27 31.97
N THR A 442 -5.82 -4.93 31.18
CA THR A 442 -7.23 -5.13 31.62
C THR A 442 -7.62 -6.61 31.54
N LYS A 443 -7.18 -7.33 30.51
CA LYS A 443 -7.42 -8.78 30.40
C LYS A 443 -6.58 -9.56 31.40
N ALA A 444 -5.32 -9.16 31.61
CA ALA A 444 -4.43 -9.78 32.59
C ALA A 444 -4.98 -9.66 34.03
N ALA A 445 -5.47 -8.50 34.42
CA ALA A 445 -6.08 -8.29 35.75
C ALA A 445 -7.30 -9.22 35.96
N LYS A 446 -8.13 -9.41 34.93
CA LYS A 446 -9.28 -10.35 34.98
C LYS A 446 -8.85 -11.80 35.14
N ILE A 447 -7.81 -12.24 34.41
CA ILE A 447 -7.32 -13.63 34.49
C ILE A 447 -6.66 -13.90 35.85
N LEU A 448 -5.90 -12.92 36.34
CA LEU A 448 -5.27 -13.02 37.67
C LEU A 448 -6.24 -12.79 38.84
N ASN A 449 -7.51 -12.51 38.55
CA ASN A 449 -8.55 -12.22 39.54
C ASN A 449 -8.17 -11.12 40.54
N ILE A 450 -7.50 -10.07 40.05
CA ILE A 450 -7.12 -8.88 40.82
C ILE A 450 -7.65 -7.62 40.12
N ASP A 451 -7.80 -6.52 40.84
CA ASP A 451 -8.18 -5.26 40.22
C ASP A 451 -6.99 -4.64 39.45
N ARG A 452 -7.34 -3.80 38.46
CA ARG A 452 -6.34 -3.18 37.59
C ARG A 452 -5.32 -2.33 38.34
N LYS A 453 -5.73 -1.68 39.45
CA LYS A 453 -4.87 -0.83 40.27
C LYS A 453 -3.87 -1.67 41.03
N THR A 454 -4.28 -2.82 41.56
CA THR A 454 -3.41 -3.79 42.22
C THR A 454 -2.37 -4.37 41.26
N LEU A 455 -2.79 -4.76 40.03
CA LEU A 455 -1.86 -5.20 38.98
C LEU A 455 -0.82 -4.10 38.68
N TYR A 456 -1.28 -2.85 38.54
CA TYR A 456 -0.42 -1.72 38.24
C TYR A 456 0.62 -1.45 39.36
N ASN A 457 0.18 -1.52 40.63
CA ASN A 457 1.06 -1.35 41.75
C ASN A 457 2.12 -2.49 41.86
N LYS A 458 1.71 -3.74 41.56
CA LYS A 458 2.64 -4.87 41.52
C LYS A 458 3.62 -4.76 40.35
N MET A 459 3.20 -4.35 39.18
CA MET A 459 4.08 -4.08 38.04
C MET A 459 5.07 -2.94 38.31
N ARG A 460 4.63 -1.89 39.03
CA ARG A 460 5.49 -0.77 39.45
C ARG A 460 6.54 -1.16 40.48
N ALA A 461 6.18 -2.02 41.43
CA ALA A 461 7.10 -2.54 42.43
C ALA A 461 8.25 -3.37 41.82
N ILE A 462 8.04 -3.94 40.66
CA ILE A 462 9.01 -4.76 39.89
C ILE A 462 9.60 -4.01 38.68
N ASN A 463 9.52 -2.67 38.63
CA ASN A 463 10.08 -1.81 37.59
C ASN A 463 9.58 -2.06 36.13
N LEU A 464 8.43 -2.69 35.96
CA LEU A 464 7.80 -2.92 34.65
C LEU A 464 7.02 -1.70 34.11
N ASP A 465 6.94 -0.63 34.88
CA ASP A 465 6.08 0.54 34.60
C ASP A 465 6.82 1.90 34.61
N LYS A 466 8.17 1.87 34.50
CA LYS A 466 8.97 3.10 34.31
C LYS A 466 9.33 3.33 32.89
#